data_eb969b285e84081fa556b6eb7521246a
#
_entry.id   eb969b285e84081fa556b6eb7521246a
#
_cell.length_a   1.000
_cell.length_b   1.000
_cell.length_c   1.000
_cell.angle_alpha   90.00
_cell.angle_beta   90.00
_cell.angle_gamma   90.00
#
_symmetry.space_group_name_H-M   'P 1'
#
loop_
_entity.id
_entity.type
_entity.pdbx_description
1 polymer ?
#
loop_
_entity_poly.entity_id
_entity_poly.type
_entity_poly.pdbx_seq_one_letter_code
_entity_poly.pdbx_strand_id
1 'polypeptide(L)'
;MEKSYKEIMNQITTFIFDVDGVLTDGSVHVAPNGEMLRIMNIRDGFAMKAAIESGYNVCIISGGNNEGVRIRLKNLGINDIHLASPDKVVTFNEYTELYQIQPEQVLYMGDDIPDYHVMQLVGLPTCPQDASPEIKAISKYISHKNGGKGAVREVIEQVMKVQNKWHLYYNGQHD
;
A
#
# COMPACT_ATOMS: atom_id res chain seq x y z
N MET A 1 26.70 -7.81 3.76
CA MET A 1 26.16 -6.75 4.63
C MET A 1 24.69 -6.55 4.25
N GLU A 2 23.79 -6.62 5.17
CA GLU A 2 22.36 -6.42 4.90
C GLU A 2 22.11 -4.93 4.56
N LYS A 3 21.38 -4.67 3.46
CA LYS A 3 21.07 -3.30 3.04
C LYS A 3 20.16 -2.62 4.06
N SER A 4 20.42 -1.36 4.39
CA SER A 4 19.51 -0.57 5.20
C SER A 4 18.17 -0.35 4.45
N TYR A 5 17.08 -0.12 5.19
CA TYR A 5 15.78 0.15 4.56
C TYR A 5 15.83 1.37 3.62
N LYS A 6 16.67 2.36 3.88
CA LYS A 6 16.86 3.54 3.00
C LYS A 6 17.52 3.16 1.67
N GLU A 7 18.50 2.25 1.69
CA GLU A 7 19.11 1.74 0.46
C GLU A 7 18.10 0.94 -0.36
N ILE A 8 17.23 0.16 0.30
CA ILE A 8 16.15 -0.56 -0.36
C ILE A 8 15.12 0.42 -0.94
N MET A 9 14.72 1.46 -0.19
CA MET A 9 13.80 2.51 -0.66
C MET A 9 14.26 3.17 -1.96
N ASN A 10 15.58 3.30 -2.16
CA ASN A 10 16.11 3.90 -3.39
C ASN A 10 15.87 3.04 -4.66
N GLN A 11 15.54 1.76 -4.51
CA GLN A 11 15.26 0.84 -5.61
C GLN A 11 13.77 0.61 -5.86
N ILE A 12 12.90 1.14 -5.01
CA ILE A 12 11.45 0.92 -5.11
C ILE A 12 10.88 1.66 -6.32
N THR A 13 10.13 0.92 -7.14
CA THR A 13 9.39 1.42 -8.30
C THR A 13 7.89 1.15 -8.19
N THR A 14 7.49 0.30 -7.25
CA THR A 14 6.13 -0.20 -7.14
C THR A 14 5.68 -0.23 -5.69
N PHE A 15 4.49 0.30 -5.45
CA PHE A 15 3.80 0.24 -4.17
C PHE A 15 2.61 -0.71 -4.27
N ILE A 16 2.50 -1.64 -3.33
CA ILE A 16 1.34 -2.51 -3.19
C ILE A 16 0.77 -2.36 -1.78
N PHE A 17 -0.53 -2.14 -1.68
CA PHE A 17 -1.21 -1.93 -0.39
C PHE A 17 -2.37 -2.90 -0.23
N ASP A 18 -2.56 -3.43 0.99
CA ASP A 18 -3.84 -3.96 1.42
C ASP A 18 -4.82 -2.81 1.70
N VAL A 19 -6.09 -3.12 1.90
CA VAL A 19 -7.14 -2.14 2.22
C VAL A 19 -7.43 -2.12 3.72
N ASP A 20 -8.01 -3.19 4.26
CA ASP A 20 -8.46 -3.24 5.65
C ASP A 20 -7.25 -3.30 6.59
N GLY A 21 -7.14 -2.33 7.50
CA GLY A 21 -6.00 -2.19 8.41
C GLY A 21 -4.79 -1.42 7.84
N VAL A 22 -4.76 -1.11 6.55
CA VAL A 22 -3.71 -0.35 5.86
C VAL A 22 -4.23 0.99 5.34
N LEU A 23 -5.14 0.98 4.36
CA LEU A 23 -5.85 2.17 3.84
C LEU A 23 -7.01 2.58 4.76
N THR A 24 -7.47 1.68 5.61
CA THR A 24 -8.45 1.91 6.67
C THR A 24 -7.84 1.55 8.02
N ASP A 25 -8.56 1.82 9.10
CA ASP A 25 -8.15 1.42 10.45
C ASP A 25 -8.58 -0.03 10.83
N GLY A 26 -9.07 -0.79 9.85
CA GLY A 26 -9.56 -2.16 10.06
C GLY A 26 -10.99 -2.24 10.59
N SER A 27 -11.62 -1.12 10.93
CA SER A 27 -13.02 -1.08 11.36
C SER A 27 -13.97 -1.03 10.17
N VAL A 28 -15.14 -1.64 10.32
CA VAL A 28 -16.23 -1.53 9.35
C VAL A 28 -17.52 -1.09 10.06
N HIS A 29 -18.28 -0.25 9.38
CA HIS A 29 -19.66 0.05 9.78
C HIS A 29 -20.60 -0.91 9.05
N VAL A 30 -21.27 -1.78 9.80
CA VAL A 30 -22.18 -2.78 9.24
C VAL A 30 -23.59 -2.20 9.20
N ALA A 31 -24.10 -1.99 7.98
CA ALA A 31 -25.46 -1.51 7.76
C ALA A 31 -26.49 -2.65 7.88
N PRO A 32 -27.78 -2.36 8.15
CA PRO A 32 -28.82 -3.39 8.31
C PRO A 32 -29.01 -4.29 7.08
N ASN A 33 -28.65 -3.83 5.90
CA ASN A 33 -28.68 -4.59 4.64
C ASN A 33 -27.44 -5.49 4.44
N GLY A 34 -26.51 -5.52 5.42
CA GLY A 34 -25.26 -6.28 5.35
C GLY A 34 -24.12 -5.56 4.63
N GLU A 35 -24.33 -4.34 4.13
CA GLU A 35 -23.27 -3.54 3.55
C GLU A 35 -22.25 -3.14 4.62
N MET A 36 -20.96 -3.26 4.28
CA MET A 36 -19.84 -2.91 5.18
C MET A 36 -19.12 -1.67 4.65
N LEU A 37 -19.39 -0.51 5.26
CA LEU A 37 -18.75 0.76 4.90
C LEU A 37 -17.38 0.89 5.56
N ARG A 38 -16.47 1.56 4.85
CA ARG A 38 -15.10 1.83 5.30
C ARG A 38 -14.82 3.32 5.27
N ILE A 39 -13.93 3.74 6.17
CA ILE A 39 -13.42 5.11 6.21
C ILE A 39 -12.00 5.11 5.70
N MET A 40 -11.73 5.88 4.64
CA MET A 40 -10.41 6.01 4.04
C MET A 40 -9.85 7.41 4.28
N ASN A 41 -8.52 7.50 4.38
CA ASN A 41 -7.82 8.75 4.65
C ASN A 41 -7.54 9.52 3.35
N ILE A 42 -7.93 10.80 3.29
CA ILE A 42 -7.71 11.65 2.12
C ILE A 42 -6.22 11.89 1.84
N ARG A 43 -5.40 12.02 2.89
CA ARG A 43 -3.95 12.25 2.73
C ARG A 43 -3.22 11.03 2.17
N ASP A 44 -3.67 9.82 2.52
CA ASP A 44 -3.18 8.59 1.90
C ASP A 44 -3.54 8.56 0.41
N GLY A 45 -4.76 8.98 0.05
CA GLY A 45 -5.19 9.10 -1.34
C GLY A 45 -4.35 10.09 -2.14
N PHE A 46 -4.06 11.26 -1.58
CA PHE A 46 -3.17 12.24 -2.20
C PHE A 46 -1.78 11.65 -2.50
N ALA A 47 -1.19 10.94 -1.54
CA ALA A 47 0.14 10.35 -1.72
C ALA A 47 0.16 9.27 -2.81
N MET A 48 -0.87 8.41 -2.88
CA MET A 48 -0.99 7.41 -3.95
C MET A 48 -1.11 8.07 -5.33
N LYS A 49 -1.91 9.13 -5.47
CA LYS A 49 -2.01 9.91 -6.71
C LYS A 49 -0.65 10.53 -7.07
N ALA A 50 0.03 11.14 -6.11
CA ALA A 50 1.36 11.73 -6.30
C ALA A 50 2.39 10.69 -6.76
N ALA A 51 2.35 9.48 -6.21
CA ALA A 51 3.22 8.39 -6.63
C ALA A 51 2.97 8.00 -8.10
N ILE A 52 1.72 7.83 -8.51
CA ILE A 52 1.35 7.51 -9.90
C ILE A 52 1.86 8.61 -10.85
N GLU A 53 1.62 9.87 -10.54
CA GLU A 53 2.06 11.02 -11.35
C GLU A 53 3.59 11.14 -11.43
N SER A 54 4.30 10.57 -10.45
CA SER A 54 5.78 10.49 -10.45
C SER A 54 6.34 9.23 -11.14
N GLY A 55 5.48 8.42 -11.74
CA GLY A 55 5.88 7.24 -12.53
C GLY A 55 6.04 5.96 -11.73
N TYR A 56 5.55 5.90 -10.49
CA TYR A 56 5.48 4.65 -9.75
C TYR A 56 4.25 3.83 -10.14
N ASN A 57 4.39 2.52 -10.09
CA ASN A 57 3.23 1.63 -10.11
C ASN A 57 2.56 1.62 -8.74
N VAL A 58 1.25 1.67 -8.70
CA VAL A 58 0.45 1.51 -7.48
C VAL A 58 -0.59 0.43 -7.70
N CYS A 59 -0.59 -0.60 -6.87
CA CYS A 59 -1.48 -1.74 -6.94
C CYS A 59 -2.14 -1.97 -5.58
N ILE A 60 -3.38 -2.44 -5.60
CA ILE A 60 -4.14 -2.80 -4.41
C ILE A 60 -4.46 -4.29 -4.47
N ILE A 61 -4.13 -5.02 -3.38
CA ILE A 61 -4.46 -6.45 -3.23
C ILE A 61 -5.17 -6.62 -1.88
N SER A 62 -6.45 -6.97 -1.91
CA SER A 62 -7.26 -7.14 -0.70
C SER A 62 -8.16 -8.35 -0.78
N GLY A 63 -8.35 -9.02 0.35
CA GLY A 63 -9.36 -10.09 0.48
C GLY A 63 -10.79 -9.55 0.57
N GLY A 64 -10.96 -8.29 0.95
CA GLY A 64 -12.26 -7.63 1.01
C GLY A 64 -12.81 -7.30 -0.38
N ASN A 65 -14.15 -7.22 -0.47
CA ASN A 65 -14.83 -6.85 -1.70
C ASN A 65 -15.85 -5.75 -1.41
N ASN A 66 -15.49 -4.51 -1.75
CA ASN A 66 -16.37 -3.35 -1.57
C ASN A 66 -16.29 -2.42 -2.79
N GLU A 67 -17.42 -2.21 -3.46
CA GLU A 67 -17.46 -1.41 -4.68
C GLU A 67 -17.16 0.08 -4.43
N GLY A 68 -17.54 0.63 -3.30
CA GLY A 68 -17.20 2.01 -2.92
C GLY A 68 -15.69 2.22 -2.80
N VAL A 69 -14.97 1.25 -2.25
CA VAL A 69 -13.50 1.25 -2.21
C VAL A 69 -12.92 1.23 -3.61
N ARG A 70 -13.42 0.36 -4.50
CA ARG A 70 -12.97 0.29 -5.89
C ARG A 70 -13.16 1.62 -6.62
N ILE A 71 -14.34 2.23 -6.51
CA ILE A 71 -14.65 3.52 -7.13
C ILE A 71 -13.69 4.60 -6.60
N ARG A 72 -13.48 4.66 -5.29
CA ARG A 72 -12.56 5.62 -4.66
C ARG A 72 -11.15 5.48 -5.20
N LEU A 73 -10.64 4.26 -5.27
CA LEU A 73 -9.27 3.98 -5.76
C LEU A 73 -9.10 4.32 -7.24
N LYS A 74 -10.09 3.97 -8.07
CA LYS A 74 -10.11 4.37 -9.49
C LYS A 74 -10.07 5.88 -9.69
N ASN A 75 -10.81 6.63 -8.87
CA ASN A 75 -10.82 8.09 -8.94
C ASN A 75 -9.47 8.72 -8.55
N LEU A 76 -8.59 7.98 -7.86
CA LEU A 76 -7.21 8.38 -7.59
C LEU A 76 -6.25 8.05 -8.74
N GLY A 77 -6.73 7.39 -9.79
CA GLY A 77 -5.91 6.96 -10.93
C GLY A 77 -5.29 5.57 -10.77
N ILE A 78 -5.70 4.80 -9.75
CA ILE A 78 -5.21 3.42 -9.57
C ILE A 78 -5.99 2.51 -10.50
N ASN A 79 -5.30 1.80 -11.39
CA ASN A 79 -5.90 0.88 -12.35
C ASN A 79 -5.85 -0.58 -11.88
N ASP A 80 -4.80 -0.96 -11.15
CA ASP A 80 -4.55 -2.31 -10.68
C ASP A 80 -5.15 -2.50 -9.29
N ILE A 81 -6.43 -2.91 -9.25
CA ILE A 81 -7.22 -3.06 -8.03
C ILE A 81 -7.78 -4.47 -7.97
N HIS A 82 -7.17 -5.32 -7.16
CA HIS A 82 -7.53 -6.71 -6.96
C HIS A 82 -8.24 -6.87 -5.62
N LEU A 83 -9.57 -6.77 -5.64
CA LEU A 83 -10.44 -7.04 -4.50
C LEU A 83 -10.93 -8.49 -4.54
N ALA A 84 -11.38 -9.01 -3.39
CA ALA A 84 -11.78 -10.40 -3.23
C ALA A 84 -10.69 -11.41 -3.64
N SER A 85 -9.43 -11.05 -3.46
CA SER A 85 -8.29 -11.93 -3.74
C SER A 85 -8.29 -13.10 -2.74
N PRO A 86 -8.48 -14.35 -3.19
CA PRO A 86 -8.49 -15.51 -2.30
C PRO A 86 -7.08 -15.91 -1.85
N ASP A 87 -6.08 -15.57 -2.64
CA ASP A 87 -4.66 -15.81 -2.37
C ASP A 87 -3.84 -14.61 -2.86
N LYS A 88 -3.30 -13.84 -1.92
CA LYS A 88 -2.54 -12.64 -2.23
C LYS A 88 -1.19 -12.95 -2.91
N VAL A 89 -0.61 -14.14 -2.67
CA VAL A 89 0.64 -14.57 -3.33
C VAL A 89 0.40 -14.82 -4.81
N VAL A 90 -0.69 -15.50 -5.16
CA VAL A 90 -1.06 -15.75 -6.56
C VAL A 90 -1.28 -14.42 -7.27
N THR A 91 -2.11 -13.54 -6.69
CA THR A 91 -2.40 -12.22 -7.27
C THR A 91 -1.13 -11.38 -7.43
N PHE A 92 -0.23 -11.40 -6.45
CA PHE A 92 1.06 -10.72 -6.52
C PHE A 92 1.93 -11.22 -7.68
N ASN A 93 2.05 -12.54 -7.82
CA ASN A 93 2.85 -13.13 -8.89
C ASN A 93 2.29 -12.81 -10.28
N GLU A 94 0.97 -12.92 -10.47
CA GLU A 94 0.30 -12.54 -11.73
C GLU A 94 0.54 -11.06 -12.08
N TYR A 95 0.42 -10.16 -11.09
CA TYR A 95 0.65 -8.74 -11.29
C TYR A 95 2.10 -8.42 -11.66
N THR A 96 3.06 -8.97 -10.90
CA THR A 96 4.49 -8.71 -11.15
C THR A 96 4.96 -9.32 -12.46
N GLU A 97 4.46 -10.49 -12.85
CA GLU A 97 4.75 -11.10 -14.15
C GLU A 97 4.19 -10.26 -15.30
N LEU A 98 2.93 -9.83 -15.21
CA LEU A 98 2.28 -9.01 -16.23
C LEU A 98 3.05 -7.72 -16.56
N TYR A 99 3.54 -7.04 -15.53
CA TYR A 99 4.27 -5.77 -15.67
C TYR A 99 5.80 -5.92 -15.65
N GLN A 100 6.32 -7.15 -15.60
CA GLN A 100 7.77 -7.46 -15.53
C GLN A 100 8.46 -6.73 -14.36
N ILE A 101 7.78 -6.66 -13.22
CA ILE A 101 8.28 -6.02 -12.00
C ILE A 101 9.14 -7.02 -11.21
N GLN A 102 10.35 -6.61 -10.82
CA GLN A 102 11.18 -7.42 -9.94
C GLN A 102 10.69 -7.29 -8.49
N PRO A 103 10.46 -8.40 -7.75
CA PRO A 103 9.97 -8.35 -6.37
C PRO A 103 10.81 -7.47 -5.44
N GLU A 104 12.12 -7.38 -5.68
CA GLU A 104 13.05 -6.53 -4.92
C GLU A 104 12.75 -5.03 -5.05
N GLN A 105 12.03 -4.64 -6.10
CA GLN A 105 11.62 -3.25 -6.36
C GLN A 105 10.24 -2.91 -5.80
N VAL A 106 9.62 -3.86 -5.09
CA VAL A 106 8.27 -3.69 -4.53
C VAL A 106 8.35 -3.34 -3.05
N LEU A 107 7.64 -2.28 -2.67
CA LEU A 107 7.19 -2.04 -1.30
C LEU A 107 5.78 -2.60 -1.17
N TYR A 108 5.58 -3.52 -0.24
CA TYR A 108 4.27 -4.04 0.14
C TYR A 108 3.94 -3.63 1.56
N MET A 109 2.76 -3.06 1.79
CA MET A 109 2.26 -2.77 3.14
C MET A 109 1.05 -3.64 3.43
N GLY A 110 1.20 -4.49 4.45
CA GLY A 110 0.15 -5.32 5.03
C GLY A 110 0.07 -5.11 6.53
N ASP A 111 -0.97 -5.60 7.18
CA ASP A 111 -1.18 -5.43 8.62
C ASP A 111 -1.45 -6.72 9.39
N ASP A 112 -1.90 -7.79 8.72
CA ASP A 112 -2.32 -9.01 9.40
C ASP A 112 -1.93 -10.29 8.62
N ILE A 113 -2.18 -11.44 9.21
CA ILE A 113 -1.78 -12.77 8.75
C ILE A 113 -2.02 -13.06 7.26
N PRO A 114 -3.13 -12.61 6.63
CA PRO A 114 -3.31 -12.80 5.18
C PRO A 114 -2.22 -12.18 4.31
N ASP A 115 -1.45 -11.21 4.83
CA ASP A 115 -0.34 -10.57 4.13
C ASP A 115 1.01 -11.28 4.33
N TYR A 116 1.09 -12.18 5.31
CA TYR A 116 2.37 -12.73 5.79
C TYR A 116 3.24 -13.29 4.66
N HIS A 117 2.68 -14.18 3.84
CA HIS A 117 3.44 -14.86 2.80
C HIS A 117 3.82 -13.95 1.64
N VAL A 118 2.94 -13.05 1.19
CA VAL A 118 3.26 -12.12 0.11
C VAL A 118 4.32 -11.10 0.54
N MET A 119 4.30 -10.66 1.80
CA MET A 119 5.31 -9.75 2.34
C MET A 119 6.72 -10.33 2.37
N GLN A 120 6.85 -11.66 2.47
CA GLN A 120 8.16 -12.33 2.41
C GLN A 120 8.79 -12.35 1.02
N LEU A 121 8.02 -12.10 -0.05
CA LEU A 121 8.50 -12.11 -1.43
C LEU A 121 9.07 -10.76 -1.88
N VAL A 122 8.77 -9.68 -1.20
CA VAL A 122 9.08 -8.32 -1.66
C VAL A 122 10.38 -7.77 -1.08
N GLY A 123 10.97 -6.80 -1.78
CA GLY A 123 12.19 -6.14 -1.32
C GLY A 123 12.01 -5.35 -0.02
N LEU A 124 10.87 -4.66 0.13
CA LEU A 124 10.56 -3.83 1.29
C LEU A 124 9.18 -4.15 1.87
N PRO A 125 9.09 -5.21 2.70
CA PRO A 125 7.89 -5.44 3.50
C PRO A 125 7.76 -4.35 4.57
N THR A 126 6.58 -3.73 4.63
CA THR A 126 6.25 -2.64 5.56
C THR A 126 4.92 -2.90 6.25
N CYS A 127 4.69 -2.26 7.37
CA CYS A 127 3.39 -2.32 8.03
C CYS A 127 3.06 -1.04 8.80
N PRO A 128 1.77 -0.79 9.09
CA PRO A 128 1.36 0.27 10.01
C PRO A 128 1.84 -0.01 11.45
N GLN A 129 1.80 1.03 12.30
CA GLN A 129 2.20 0.91 13.71
C GLN A 129 1.34 -0.08 14.50
N ASP A 130 0.08 -0.24 14.14
CA ASP A 130 -0.91 -1.09 14.80
C ASP A 130 -1.09 -2.47 14.13
N ALA A 131 -0.17 -2.86 13.24
CA ALA A 131 -0.16 -4.19 12.64
C ALA A 131 0.04 -5.30 13.68
N SER A 132 -0.35 -6.54 13.31
CA SER A 132 -0.15 -7.71 14.17
C SER A 132 1.34 -7.96 14.46
N PRO A 133 1.67 -8.58 15.61
CA PRO A 133 3.06 -8.84 15.99
C PRO A 133 3.83 -9.66 14.95
N GLU A 134 3.18 -10.62 14.30
CA GLU A 134 3.77 -11.49 13.28
C GLU A 134 4.18 -10.70 12.04
N ILE A 135 3.37 -9.75 11.63
CA ILE A 135 3.64 -8.86 10.50
C ILE A 135 4.75 -7.87 10.83
N LYS A 136 4.74 -7.31 12.03
CA LYS A 136 5.85 -6.46 12.48
C LYS A 136 7.18 -7.19 12.49
N ALA A 137 7.19 -8.47 12.89
CA ALA A 137 8.40 -9.28 12.96
C ALA A 137 9.09 -9.50 11.60
N ILE A 138 8.33 -9.53 10.50
CA ILE A 138 8.87 -9.70 9.14
C ILE A 138 9.05 -8.38 8.38
N SER A 139 8.56 -7.27 8.94
CA SER A 139 8.65 -5.95 8.29
C SER A 139 10.06 -5.37 8.43
N LYS A 140 10.60 -4.88 7.31
CA LYS A 140 11.87 -4.13 7.30
C LYS A 140 11.68 -2.66 7.67
N TYR A 141 10.47 -2.16 7.54
CA TYR A 141 10.10 -0.82 7.96
C TYR A 141 8.70 -0.84 8.58
N ILE A 142 8.57 -0.30 9.77
CA ILE A 142 7.30 -0.13 10.48
C ILE A 142 6.97 1.37 10.48
N SER A 143 5.84 1.75 9.91
CA SER A 143 5.38 3.13 9.97
C SER A 143 5.11 3.55 11.41
N HIS A 144 5.39 4.80 11.74
CA HIS A 144 4.99 5.38 13.04
C HIS A 144 3.53 5.85 13.06
N LYS A 145 2.79 5.64 11.95
CA LYS A 145 1.36 5.92 11.81
C LYS A 145 0.56 4.61 11.78
N ASN A 146 -0.63 4.67 12.35
CA ASN A 146 -1.60 3.57 12.26
C ASN A 146 -2.23 3.46 10.87
N GLY A 147 -2.76 2.28 10.56
CA GLY A 147 -3.56 2.06 9.36
C GLY A 147 -4.73 3.03 9.26
N GLY A 148 -5.02 3.54 8.08
CA GLY A 148 -6.06 4.56 7.86
C GLY A 148 -5.80 5.92 8.50
N LYS A 149 -4.63 6.11 9.12
CA LYS A 149 -4.24 7.36 9.81
C LYS A 149 -2.97 7.99 9.23
N GLY A 150 -2.64 7.68 8.00
CA GLY A 150 -1.51 8.26 7.29
C GLY A 150 -0.31 7.33 7.12
N ALA A 151 -0.42 6.04 7.43
CA ALA A 151 0.67 5.07 7.26
C ALA A 151 1.08 4.93 5.80
N VAL A 152 0.12 4.84 4.88
CA VAL A 152 0.36 4.76 3.44
C VAL A 152 1.06 6.02 2.93
N ARG A 153 0.55 7.20 3.30
CA ARG A 153 1.22 8.46 2.96
C ARG A 153 2.65 8.49 3.47
N GLU A 154 2.86 8.09 4.69
CA GLU A 154 4.18 8.15 5.33
C GLU A 154 5.20 7.33 4.54
N VAL A 155 4.91 6.08 4.17
CA VAL A 155 5.88 5.25 3.44
C VAL A 155 6.10 5.71 2.01
N ILE A 156 5.07 6.17 1.30
CA ILE A 156 5.20 6.76 -0.03
C ILE A 156 6.11 8.00 0.05
N GLU A 157 5.85 8.89 0.99
CA GLU A 157 6.62 10.11 1.22
C GLU A 157 8.09 9.79 1.52
N GLN A 158 8.38 8.78 2.35
CA GLN A 158 9.73 8.33 2.65
C GLN A 158 10.48 7.85 1.40
N VAL A 159 9.87 6.99 0.60
CA VAL A 159 10.47 6.50 -0.65
C VAL A 159 10.72 7.64 -1.62
N MET A 160 9.72 8.49 -1.84
CA MET A 160 9.82 9.60 -2.78
C MET A 160 10.84 10.65 -2.34
N LYS A 161 11.00 10.88 -1.03
CA LYS A 161 12.07 11.76 -0.48
C LYS A 161 13.46 11.17 -0.71
N VAL A 162 13.65 9.88 -0.45
CA VAL A 162 14.94 9.20 -0.71
C VAL A 162 15.32 9.31 -2.19
N GLN A 163 14.34 9.24 -3.09
CA GLN A 163 14.53 9.34 -4.54
C GLN A 163 14.45 10.78 -5.09
N ASN A 164 14.38 11.80 -4.23
CA ASN A 164 14.28 13.23 -4.59
C ASN A 164 13.07 13.57 -5.49
N LYS A 165 11.94 12.90 -5.30
CA LYS A 165 10.71 13.11 -6.10
C LYS A 165 9.58 13.81 -5.33
N TRP A 166 9.58 13.81 -4.00
CA TRP A 166 8.49 14.36 -3.19
C TRP A 166 8.35 15.90 -3.28
N HIS A 167 9.45 16.61 -3.42
CA HIS A 167 9.46 18.08 -3.49
C HIS A 167 8.73 18.66 -4.72
N LEU A 168 8.46 17.86 -5.75
CA LEU A 168 7.75 18.27 -6.96
C LEU A 168 6.28 18.65 -6.68
N TYR A 169 5.76 18.29 -5.50
CA TYR A 169 4.35 18.49 -5.12
C TYR A 169 4.10 19.70 -4.20
N TYR A 170 5.10 20.54 -3.96
CA TYR A 170 4.93 21.73 -3.11
C TYR A 170 4.37 22.96 -3.85
N ASN A 171 4.10 22.86 -5.13
CA ASN A 171 3.61 23.98 -5.95
C ASN A 171 2.08 24.16 -5.95
N GLY A 172 1.34 23.36 -5.19
CA GLY A 172 -0.12 23.49 -5.00
C GLY A 172 -0.98 23.20 -6.25
N GLN A 173 -0.42 22.56 -7.27
CA GLN A 173 -1.13 22.30 -8.54
C GLN A 173 -1.87 20.95 -8.59
N HIS A 174 -2.00 20.24 -7.47
CA HIS A 174 -2.48 18.85 -7.45
C HIS A 174 -3.69 18.62 -6.54
N ASP A 175 -4.50 19.64 -6.30
CA ASP A 175 -5.78 19.50 -5.59
C ASP A 175 -6.88 18.89 -6.48
#